data_88cd57f54efb47c7c3309fba5fd0dd5a
#
_entry.id   88cd57f54efb47c7c3309fba5fd0dd5a
#
_cell.length_a   1.000
_cell.length_b   1.000
_cell.length_c   1.000
_cell.angle_alpha   90.00
_cell.angle_beta   90.00
_cell.angle_gamma   90.00
#
_symmetry.space_group_name_H-M   'P 1'
#
loop_
_entity.id
_entity.type
_entity.pdbx_description
1 polymer ?
#
loop_
_entity_poly.entity_id
_entity_poly.type
_entity_poly.pdbx_seq_one_letter_code
_entity_poly.pdbx_strand_id
1 'polypeptide(L)'
;MKRIALFSILFFLQTTLGFITVQAADRPNIVWLLSEDNSVHYQQHYGAKHGPTPNLTLLAKDGLTFEHAFSNSPVCSVARTTLMTGMLAPRIGFQYHRKIAQTNLPPGATMFPVYLRKAGYYCTNNVKTDYNAVNKNVWNESSRKASWRNRTDPQQPFFHMQSFAQSHEGSLHFPQAAIDVASLNTDPTAVKIFPYHQDTALSRYTAARYHDRQTVVDAAIGKIIDRLKEDGLYENTIIFYFGDHGGVLPRSKGYLYESGLHVPLVIRVPDKYQSANTWKSGTRVDGFVSFIDFAPTVLNLAGVKIPSTMDGTPFLGNGVKAAIIDKQDEAFGYADRFDEKYELVRSFRKGNFKYIRNYENFYPDSLQNNYRYRMLSFREWRAHYNQGKLNEAQSHFFKAKPVESLYDISKDPHEIHNLASDPMYRETLSQLRSALQTQIKEIHDLSFYPENQMIEFAIADGAGFGETHAAEINSLVDAVDLALLPFADATKGIAKGLKSKNPRMRYWTLTACTSFAAQAEQFANTAKELLDDEDDLVRLRAAEFLAIIGHTDPQSTIYDILANNPSGTVAAITLNTVVFLRDHHDCDFQLDSSKIKGIHEPLVQRRLEYLNKQD
;
A
#
# COMPACT_ATOMS: atom_id res chain seq x y z
N MET A 1 69.16 32.39 -71.58
CA MET A 1 69.15 31.63 -70.33
C MET A 1 68.58 32.51 -69.24
N LYS A 2 67.28 32.38 -68.97
CA LYS A 2 66.57 33.13 -67.91
C LYS A 2 66.01 32.12 -66.92
N ARG A 3 66.47 32.19 -65.67
CA ARG A 3 65.94 31.37 -64.54
C ARG A 3 64.65 32.02 -64.04
N ILE A 4 63.57 31.24 -63.99
CA ILE A 4 62.31 31.60 -63.37
C ILE A 4 62.34 31.02 -61.98
N ALA A 5 62.20 31.85 -60.94
CA ALA A 5 62.06 31.47 -59.57
C ALA A 5 60.54 31.28 -59.24
N LEU A 6 60.17 30.07 -58.78
CA LEU A 6 58.82 29.78 -58.28
C LEU A 6 58.74 30.11 -56.77
N PHE A 7 57.89 31.07 -56.42
CA PHE A 7 57.51 31.34 -55.02
C PHE A 7 56.31 30.47 -54.66
N SER A 8 56.50 29.53 -53.73
CA SER A 8 55.41 28.77 -53.15
C SER A 8 54.88 29.52 -51.93
N ILE A 9 53.63 29.96 -51.98
CA ILE A 9 52.90 30.53 -50.85
C ILE A 9 52.17 29.37 -50.12
N LEU A 10 52.61 29.02 -48.87
CA LEU A 10 51.94 28.15 -48.00
C LEU A 10 50.81 28.92 -47.27
N PHE A 11 49.54 28.59 -47.56
CA PHE A 11 48.40 29.08 -46.84
C PHE A 11 48.19 28.13 -45.61
N PHE A 12 48.43 28.60 -44.37
CA PHE A 12 48.10 27.95 -43.16
C PHE A 12 46.62 28.20 -42.90
N LEU A 13 45.75 27.15 -43.11
CA LEU A 13 44.36 27.14 -42.66
C LEU A 13 44.36 26.77 -41.16
N GLN A 14 44.22 27.76 -40.28
CA GLN A 14 43.90 27.53 -38.87
C GLN A 14 42.43 27.16 -38.77
N THR A 15 42.12 25.86 -38.67
CA THR A 15 40.83 25.36 -38.25
C THR A 15 40.71 25.54 -36.74
N THR A 16 40.02 26.58 -36.28
CA THR A 16 39.55 26.72 -34.92
C THR A 16 38.44 25.68 -34.70
N LEU A 17 38.78 24.54 -34.09
CA LEU A 17 37.79 23.66 -33.48
C LEU A 17 37.14 24.45 -32.35
N GLY A 18 35.97 25.01 -32.60
CA GLY A 18 35.07 25.48 -31.57
C GLY A 18 34.61 24.28 -30.76
N PHE A 19 35.15 24.12 -29.55
CA PHE A 19 34.54 23.25 -28.57
C PHE A 19 33.15 23.81 -28.28
N ILE A 20 32.12 23.21 -28.87
CA ILE A 20 30.73 23.38 -28.41
C ILE A 20 30.72 22.74 -27.03
N THR A 21 30.91 23.52 -25.98
CA THR A 21 30.54 23.14 -24.62
C THR A 21 29.03 22.98 -24.65
N VAL A 22 28.57 21.76 -24.82
CA VAL A 22 27.18 21.42 -24.48
C VAL A 22 27.05 21.75 -23.00
N GLN A 23 26.45 22.92 -22.71
CA GLN A 23 26.11 23.33 -21.37
C GLN A 23 25.27 22.21 -20.80
N ALA A 24 25.77 21.53 -19.76
CA ALA A 24 25.02 20.50 -19.10
C ALA A 24 23.64 21.09 -18.75
N ALA A 25 22.59 20.52 -19.28
CA ALA A 25 21.23 21.00 -19.01
C ALA A 25 21.08 21.21 -17.49
N ASP A 26 20.64 22.42 -17.09
CA ASP A 26 20.45 22.79 -15.69
C ASP A 26 19.41 21.83 -15.07
N ARG A 27 19.91 20.77 -14.42
CA ARG A 27 19.09 19.70 -13.86
C ARG A 27 18.58 20.10 -12.49
N PRO A 28 17.28 19.94 -12.19
CA PRO A 28 16.74 20.27 -10.87
C PRO A 28 17.31 19.36 -9.79
N ASN A 29 17.52 19.90 -8.61
CA ASN A 29 17.55 19.10 -7.40
C ASN A 29 16.13 18.62 -7.10
N ILE A 30 15.99 17.46 -6.49
CA ILE A 30 14.67 16.89 -6.16
C ILE A 30 14.70 16.46 -4.69
N VAL A 31 13.68 16.88 -3.92
CA VAL A 31 13.52 16.53 -2.51
C VAL A 31 12.15 15.90 -2.30
N TRP A 32 12.14 14.74 -1.65
CA TRP A 32 10.95 14.10 -1.15
C TRP A 32 10.86 14.25 0.38
N LEU A 33 9.77 14.83 0.86
CA LEU A 33 9.43 15.01 2.27
C LEU A 33 8.23 14.12 2.59
N LEU A 34 8.46 12.99 3.27
CA LEU A 34 7.44 11.99 3.55
C LEU A 34 7.02 12.04 5.01
N SER A 35 5.75 12.38 5.29
CA SER A 35 5.15 12.13 6.58
C SER A 35 4.67 10.68 6.68
N GLU A 36 4.99 9.99 7.77
CA GLU A 36 4.51 8.63 7.97
C GLU A 36 3.04 8.63 8.41
N ASP A 37 2.27 7.64 7.93
CA ASP A 37 0.88 7.37 8.33
C ASP A 37 -0.04 8.61 8.22
N ASN A 38 -0.11 9.28 7.07
CA ASN A 38 -0.80 10.56 6.94
C ASN A 38 -1.75 10.63 5.74
N SER A 39 -2.99 11.05 5.97
CA SER A 39 -4.00 11.27 4.94
C SER A 39 -4.40 12.74 4.82
N VAL A 40 -5.11 13.08 3.75
CA VAL A 40 -5.63 14.43 3.48
C VAL A 40 -6.46 15.01 4.62
N HIS A 41 -7.14 14.18 5.41
CA HIS A 41 -8.02 14.58 6.51
C HIS A 41 -7.33 15.37 7.62
N TYR A 42 -6.00 15.32 7.71
CA TYR A 42 -5.21 15.92 8.80
C TYR A 42 -4.38 17.12 8.35
N GLN A 43 -4.55 17.57 7.11
CA GLN A 43 -3.77 18.66 6.53
C GLN A 43 -4.60 19.93 6.36
N GLN A 44 -4.10 21.07 6.84
CA GLN A 44 -4.82 22.34 6.84
C GLN A 44 -5.17 22.81 5.42
N HIS A 45 -4.28 22.63 4.45
CA HIS A 45 -4.53 22.99 3.05
C HIS A 45 -5.54 22.07 2.32
N TYR A 46 -5.94 20.93 2.95
CA TYR A 46 -7.08 20.10 2.56
C TYR A 46 -8.32 20.36 3.44
N GLY A 47 -8.29 21.37 4.31
CA GLY A 47 -9.46 21.77 5.11
C GLY A 47 -9.51 21.24 6.53
N ALA A 48 -8.45 20.56 7.03
CA ALA A 48 -8.37 20.20 8.43
C ALA A 48 -8.39 21.44 9.32
N LYS A 49 -9.21 21.41 10.39
CA LYS A 49 -9.41 22.56 11.29
C LYS A 49 -8.46 22.55 12.49
N HIS A 50 -7.83 21.41 12.76
CA HIS A 50 -6.95 21.18 13.90
C HIS A 50 -5.56 20.76 13.44
N GLY A 51 -4.55 20.88 14.32
CA GLY A 51 -3.18 20.55 13.98
C GLY A 51 -2.61 21.48 12.90
N PRO A 52 -2.36 22.77 13.22
CA PRO A 52 -1.93 23.73 12.22
C PRO A 52 -0.65 23.30 11.50
N THR A 53 -0.65 23.43 10.17
CA THR A 53 0.45 23.08 9.27
C THR A 53 0.85 24.27 8.38
N PRO A 54 1.37 25.38 8.96
CA PRO A 54 1.63 26.61 8.23
C PRO A 54 2.71 26.46 7.14
N ASN A 55 3.77 25.66 7.38
CA ASN A 55 4.83 25.47 6.40
C ASN A 55 4.33 24.72 5.15
N LEU A 56 3.51 23.68 5.36
CA LEU A 56 2.87 22.94 4.28
C LEU A 56 1.82 23.77 3.54
N THR A 57 1.09 24.64 4.26
CA THR A 57 0.14 25.58 3.66
C THR A 57 0.87 26.60 2.77
N LEU A 58 2.04 27.09 3.18
CA LEU A 58 2.89 27.95 2.34
C LEU A 58 3.43 27.20 1.13
N LEU A 59 3.91 25.96 1.32
CA LEU A 59 4.38 25.12 0.21
C LEU A 59 3.27 24.86 -0.80
N ALA A 60 2.03 24.60 -0.35
CA ALA A 60 0.86 24.41 -1.20
C ALA A 60 0.50 25.68 -2.01
N LYS A 61 0.65 26.85 -1.40
CA LYS A 61 0.44 28.14 -2.07
C LYS A 61 1.44 28.40 -3.20
N ASP A 62 2.70 27.97 -3.00
CA ASP A 62 3.78 28.12 -3.99
C ASP A 62 3.89 26.92 -4.95
N GLY A 63 3.10 25.87 -4.74
CA GLY A 63 3.16 24.62 -5.48
C GLY A 63 1.83 24.21 -6.09
N LEU A 64 1.76 22.93 -6.47
CA LEU A 64 0.57 22.23 -6.95
C LEU A 64 0.02 21.38 -5.80
N THR A 65 -1.27 21.44 -5.54
CA THR A 65 -1.95 20.56 -4.58
C THR A 65 -2.78 19.55 -5.37
N PHE A 66 -2.45 18.25 -5.27
CA PHE A 66 -3.23 17.20 -5.91
C PHE A 66 -4.38 16.78 -5.02
N GLU A 67 -5.61 16.88 -5.53
CA GLU A 67 -6.82 16.50 -4.79
C GLU A 67 -6.96 14.98 -4.65
N HIS A 68 -6.39 14.22 -5.59
CA HIS A 68 -6.58 12.78 -5.71
C HIS A 68 -5.24 12.06 -5.90
N ALA A 69 -4.43 12.01 -4.83
CA ALA A 69 -3.20 11.23 -4.80
C ALA A 69 -3.40 9.98 -3.94
N PHE A 70 -3.00 8.82 -4.46
CA PHE A 70 -3.24 7.54 -3.81
C PHE A 70 -1.98 6.73 -3.59
N SER A 71 -1.83 6.19 -2.39
CA SER A 71 -1.02 5.00 -2.17
C SER A 71 -1.73 3.79 -2.77
N ASN A 72 -1.01 2.94 -3.49
CA ASN A 72 -1.59 1.70 -4.00
C ASN A 72 -1.82 0.65 -2.90
N SER A 73 -1.16 0.81 -1.74
CA SER A 73 -1.30 -0.07 -0.59
C SER A 73 -1.29 0.73 0.72
N PRO A 74 -2.13 0.37 1.70
CA PRO A 74 -2.28 1.12 2.96
C PRO A 74 -1.22 0.75 4.02
N VAL A 75 -0.04 0.25 3.63
CA VAL A 75 1.02 -0.18 4.55
C VAL A 75 2.41 0.22 4.07
N CYS A 76 3.28 0.59 5.02
CA CYS A 76 4.57 1.25 4.76
C CYS A 76 5.45 0.49 3.77
N SER A 77 5.78 -0.79 4.02
CA SER A 77 6.81 -1.49 3.22
C SER A 77 6.37 -1.72 1.78
N VAL A 78 5.09 -1.98 1.55
CA VAL A 78 4.51 -2.17 0.22
C VAL A 78 4.47 -0.84 -0.52
N ALA A 79 3.88 0.20 0.10
CA ALA A 79 3.79 1.55 -0.47
C ALA A 79 5.18 2.12 -0.81
N ARG A 80 6.15 1.99 0.12
CA ARG A 80 7.52 2.47 -0.11
C ARG A 80 8.25 1.70 -1.20
N THR A 81 8.02 0.38 -1.33
CA THR A 81 8.60 -0.39 -2.43
C THR A 81 7.99 0.03 -3.76
N THR A 82 6.67 0.26 -3.81
CA THR A 82 5.98 0.81 -4.99
C THR A 82 6.55 2.18 -5.39
N LEU A 83 6.71 3.12 -4.44
CA LEU A 83 7.34 4.43 -4.69
C LEU A 83 8.75 4.31 -5.28
N MET A 84 9.56 3.36 -4.79
CA MET A 84 10.94 3.20 -5.22
C MET A 84 11.10 2.49 -6.55
N THR A 85 10.13 1.67 -6.95
CA THR A 85 10.22 0.83 -8.15
C THR A 85 9.33 1.31 -9.30
N GLY A 86 8.25 2.04 -9.00
CA GLY A 86 7.21 2.37 -9.98
C GLY A 86 6.45 1.13 -10.47
N MET A 87 6.39 0.06 -9.66
CA MET A 87 5.81 -1.24 -10.04
C MET A 87 4.67 -1.61 -9.10
N LEU A 88 3.67 -2.31 -9.64
CA LEU A 88 2.55 -2.87 -8.88
C LEU A 88 3.03 -4.08 -8.06
N ALA A 89 2.84 -4.02 -6.74
CA ALA A 89 3.32 -5.04 -5.82
C ALA A 89 2.79 -6.45 -6.13
N PRO A 90 1.49 -6.64 -6.43
CA PRO A 90 0.96 -7.97 -6.74
C PRO A 90 1.54 -8.59 -8.03
N ARG A 91 1.99 -7.78 -8.99
CA ARG A 91 2.63 -8.25 -10.23
C ARG A 91 4.03 -8.80 -9.98
N ILE A 92 4.73 -8.23 -9.00
CA ILE A 92 6.15 -8.53 -8.74
C ILE A 92 6.32 -9.48 -7.55
N GLY A 93 5.29 -9.57 -6.68
CA GLY A 93 5.33 -10.42 -5.50
C GLY A 93 5.83 -9.73 -4.22
N PHE A 94 5.74 -8.40 -4.07
CA PHE A 94 6.13 -7.71 -2.84
C PHE A 94 4.96 -7.09 -2.05
N GLN A 95 3.76 -7.61 -2.22
CA GLN A 95 2.50 -7.08 -1.66
C GLN A 95 2.28 -7.34 -0.16
N TYR A 96 3.01 -8.26 0.45
CA TYR A 96 2.86 -8.55 1.88
C TYR A 96 3.65 -7.58 2.76
N HIS A 97 3.03 -7.02 3.80
CA HIS A 97 3.73 -6.09 4.69
C HIS A 97 4.90 -6.78 5.41
N ARG A 98 6.12 -6.22 5.25
CA ARG A 98 7.37 -6.78 5.80
C ARG A 98 7.48 -8.26 5.52
N LYS A 99 7.66 -8.56 4.24
CA LYS A 99 7.72 -9.94 3.73
C LYS A 99 8.68 -10.83 4.54
N ILE A 100 8.27 -12.08 4.69
CA ILE A 100 9.12 -13.16 5.25
C ILE A 100 10.40 -13.31 4.42
N ALA A 101 10.29 -13.23 3.09
CA ALA A 101 11.43 -13.24 2.19
C ALA A 101 11.36 -12.06 1.20
N GLN A 102 12.47 -11.32 1.02
CA GLN A 102 12.54 -10.21 0.07
C GLN A 102 12.46 -10.72 -1.36
N THR A 103 11.68 -10.02 -2.21
CA THR A 103 11.53 -10.34 -3.63
C THR A 103 12.68 -9.75 -4.44
N ASN A 104 13.16 -10.46 -5.44
CA ASN A 104 14.00 -9.86 -6.46
C ASN A 104 13.14 -9.03 -7.41
N LEU A 105 13.70 -7.92 -7.89
CA LEU A 105 13.09 -7.18 -8.98
C LEU A 105 13.30 -7.92 -10.32
N PRO A 106 12.44 -7.68 -11.32
CA PRO A 106 12.60 -8.27 -12.65
C PRO A 106 14.01 -8.06 -13.22
N PRO A 107 14.51 -8.95 -14.08
CA PRO A 107 15.84 -8.82 -14.68
C PRO A 107 16.09 -7.44 -15.29
N GLY A 108 17.19 -6.80 -14.90
CA GLY A 108 17.55 -5.45 -15.37
C GLY A 108 16.83 -4.29 -14.67
N ALA A 109 15.82 -4.56 -13.84
CA ALA A 109 15.14 -3.54 -13.06
C ALA A 109 15.89 -3.23 -11.76
N THR A 110 15.75 -1.99 -11.31
CA THR A 110 16.27 -1.53 -10.00
C THR A 110 15.42 -0.39 -9.47
N MET A 111 15.61 -0.01 -8.21
CA MET A 111 14.97 1.17 -7.62
C MET A 111 15.45 2.46 -8.30
N PHE A 112 14.55 3.42 -8.48
CA PHE A 112 14.80 4.61 -9.33
C PHE A 112 16.04 5.44 -8.93
N PRO A 113 16.46 5.55 -7.64
CA PRO A 113 17.67 6.31 -7.31
C PRO A 113 18.95 5.76 -7.95
N VAL A 114 18.98 4.47 -8.30
CA VAL A 114 20.12 3.88 -9.03
C VAL A 114 20.23 4.48 -10.45
N TYR A 115 19.10 4.71 -11.13
CA TYR A 115 19.09 5.37 -12.44
C TYR A 115 19.51 6.84 -12.33
N LEU A 116 19.07 7.55 -11.29
CA LEU A 116 19.51 8.92 -11.00
C LEU A 116 21.02 8.99 -10.74
N ARG A 117 21.56 8.07 -9.93
CA ARG A 117 23.01 7.99 -9.65
C ARG A 117 23.82 7.74 -10.92
N LYS A 118 23.37 6.85 -11.79
CA LYS A 118 23.98 6.62 -13.11
C LYS A 118 23.94 7.88 -14.00
N ALA A 119 22.95 8.73 -13.80
CA ALA A 119 22.84 10.03 -14.48
C ALA A 119 23.60 11.15 -13.77
N GLY A 120 24.38 10.88 -12.72
CA GLY A 120 25.23 11.84 -12.02
C GLY A 120 24.62 12.52 -10.80
N TYR A 121 23.43 12.13 -10.36
CA TYR A 121 22.83 12.64 -9.11
C TYR A 121 23.49 12.08 -7.87
N TYR A 122 23.62 12.88 -6.83
CA TYR A 122 23.91 12.44 -5.47
C TYR A 122 22.61 12.10 -4.75
N CYS A 123 22.39 10.81 -4.44
CA CYS A 123 21.13 10.31 -3.91
C CYS A 123 21.27 9.95 -2.43
N THR A 124 20.46 10.57 -1.56
CA THR A 124 20.49 10.35 -0.09
C THR A 124 19.12 10.06 0.50
N ASN A 125 19.11 9.23 1.57
CA ASN A 125 17.90 8.86 2.31
C ASN A 125 18.09 9.06 3.82
N ASN A 126 17.21 9.85 4.45
CA ASN A 126 17.16 10.08 5.88
C ASN A 126 15.78 9.69 6.43
N VAL A 127 15.56 8.50 6.97
CA VAL A 127 16.48 7.32 7.07
C VAL A 127 15.71 6.03 6.76
N LYS A 128 14.33 6.12 6.73
CA LYS A 128 13.51 4.92 6.61
C LYS A 128 13.60 4.33 5.21
N THR A 129 13.92 3.06 5.14
CA THR A 129 13.88 2.25 3.93
C THR A 129 12.61 1.38 3.89
N ASP A 130 12.52 0.36 4.73
CA ASP A 130 11.35 -0.53 4.88
C ASP A 130 10.91 -1.13 3.53
N TYR A 131 11.86 -1.64 2.72
CA TYR A 131 11.56 -2.17 1.39
C TYR A 131 11.38 -3.68 1.39
N ASN A 132 10.38 -4.17 0.65
CA ASN A 132 10.09 -5.59 0.45
C ASN A 132 10.90 -6.23 -0.69
N ALA A 133 11.64 -5.45 -1.44
CA ALA A 133 12.52 -5.91 -2.51
C ALA A 133 14.00 -5.76 -2.12
N VAL A 134 14.86 -6.57 -2.74
CA VAL A 134 16.32 -6.48 -2.54
C VAL A 134 16.81 -5.09 -2.91
N ASN A 135 17.53 -4.42 -1.99
CA ASN A 135 17.84 -3.00 -2.08
C ASN A 135 19.34 -2.66 -1.95
N LYS A 136 20.21 -3.50 -2.50
CA LYS A 136 21.66 -3.26 -2.45
C LYS A 136 22.05 -2.05 -3.30
N ASN A 137 22.93 -1.19 -2.75
CA ASN A 137 23.54 -0.05 -3.48
C ASN A 137 22.54 0.96 -4.08
N VAL A 138 21.38 1.17 -3.48
CA VAL A 138 20.38 2.13 -3.96
C VAL A 138 20.84 3.57 -3.77
N TRP A 139 21.42 3.89 -2.61
CA TRP A 139 21.77 5.23 -2.18
C TRP A 139 23.28 5.49 -2.19
N ASN A 140 23.71 6.75 -2.35
CA ASN A 140 25.06 7.16 -2.00
C ASN A 140 25.23 7.14 -0.47
N GLU A 141 24.20 7.60 0.25
CA GLU A 141 24.15 7.57 1.70
C GLU A 141 22.71 7.34 2.18
N SER A 142 22.55 6.43 3.16
CA SER A 142 21.26 6.17 3.82
C SER A 142 21.50 6.05 5.32
N SER A 143 21.24 7.15 6.06
CA SER A 143 21.46 7.26 7.51
C SER A 143 20.71 8.45 8.09
N ARG A 144 20.67 8.57 9.42
CA ARG A 144 20.12 9.77 10.11
C ARG A 144 20.94 11.05 9.84
N LYS A 145 22.15 10.92 9.30
CA LYS A 145 23.04 12.04 8.94
C LYS A 145 23.07 12.30 7.43
N ALA A 146 22.40 11.46 6.63
CA ALA A 146 22.32 11.61 5.19
C ALA A 146 21.72 12.95 4.80
N SER A 147 22.40 13.68 3.92
CA SER A 147 22.03 15.04 3.51
C SER A 147 22.64 15.35 2.15
N TRP A 148 21.99 16.23 1.39
CA TRP A 148 22.59 16.81 0.18
C TRP A 148 23.88 17.60 0.48
N ARG A 149 24.04 18.12 1.72
CA ARG A 149 25.24 18.83 2.17
C ARG A 149 26.50 17.95 2.24
N ASN A 150 26.33 16.62 2.19
CA ASN A 150 27.44 15.65 2.28
C ASN A 150 28.09 15.36 0.92
N ARG A 151 27.52 15.90 -0.19
CA ARG A 151 28.13 15.72 -1.51
C ARG A 151 29.46 16.47 -1.62
N THR A 152 30.42 15.89 -2.31
CA THR A 152 31.77 16.48 -2.49
C THR A 152 31.78 17.65 -3.47
N ASP A 153 30.92 17.59 -4.48
CA ASP A 153 30.75 18.67 -5.47
C ASP A 153 29.45 19.43 -5.19
N PRO A 154 29.51 20.70 -4.75
CA PRO A 154 28.32 21.53 -4.50
C PRO A 154 27.43 21.77 -5.72
N GLN A 155 27.97 21.60 -6.95
CA GLN A 155 27.23 21.77 -8.20
C GLN A 155 26.55 20.47 -8.66
N GLN A 156 26.89 19.34 -8.05
CA GLN A 156 26.26 18.06 -8.38
C GLN A 156 24.77 18.09 -8.05
N PRO A 157 23.85 17.79 -8.99
CA PRO A 157 22.44 17.70 -8.70
C PRO A 157 22.19 16.56 -7.70
N PHE A 158 21.18 16.70 -6.85
CA PHE A 158 20.87 15.68 -5.85
C PHE A 158 19.40 15.29 -5.82
N PHE A 159 19.18 14.05 -5.37
CA PHE A 159 17.90 13.55 -4.89
C PHE A 159 18.00 13.27 -3.40
N HIS A 160 17.16 13.90 -2.58
CA HIS A 160 17.13 13.69 -1.13
C HIS A 160 15.74 13.25 -0.68
N MET A 161 15.66 12.11 0.03
CA MET A 161 14.44 11.64 0.67
C MET A 161 14.56 11.80 2.19
N GLN A 162 13.60 12.51 2.78
CA GLN A 162 13.48 12.71 4.23
C GLN A 162 12.16 12.14 4.73
N SER A 163 12.22 11.19 5.67
CA SER A 163 11.04 10.65 6.35
C SER A 163 10.82 11.28 7.73
N PHE A 164 9.56 11.54 8.08
CA PHE A 164 9.15 12.12 9.35
C PHE A 164 8.26 11.13 10.11
N ALA A 165 8.81 10.50 11.14
CA ALA A 165 8.17 9.43 11.91
C ALA A 165 7.29 9.93 13.07
N GLN A 166 7.16 11.25 13.25
CA GLN A 166 6.42 11.83 14.39
C GLN A 166 4.92 11.52 14.33
N SER A 167 4.35 11.32 13.14
CA SER A 167 2.96 10.92 12.90
C SER A 167 2.75 9.40 12.82
N HIS A 168 3.83 8.60 12.86
CA HIS A 168 3.74 7.13 12.78
C HIS A 168 2.87 6.55 13.91
N GLU A 169 2.18 5.44 13.63
CA GLU A 169 1.26 4.74 14.55
C GLU A 169 1.83 4.54 15.96
N GLY A 170 3.12 4.24 16.08
CA GLY A 170 3.79 4.10 17.37
C GLY A 170 3.68 5.33 18.29
N SER A 171 3.43 6.54 17.75
CA SER A 171 3.20 7.76 18.52
C SER A 171 1.86 7.76 19.29
N LEU A 172 0.94 6.85 18.89
CA LEU A 172 -0.37 6.65 19.52
C LEU A 172 -0.42 5.38 20.40
N HIS A 173 0.70 4.66 20.56
CA HIS A 173 0.84 3.55 21.49
C HIS A 173 1.29 4.06 22.86
N PHE A 174 0.38 4.66 23.60
CA PHE A 174 0.62 5.16 24.96
C PHE A 174 -0.15 4.33 25.99
N PRO A 175 0.39 4.12 27.19
CA PRO A 175 -0.34 3.47 28.28
C PRO A 175 -1.41 4.43 28.87
N GLN A 176 -2.42 3.88 29.54
CA GLN A 176 -3.51 4.64 30.15
C GLN A 176 -2.98 5.75 31.09
N ALA A 177 -1.94 5.45 31.87
CA ALA A 177 -1.33 6.40 32.79
C ALA A 177 -0.63 7.59 32.12
N ALA A 178 -0.38 7.53 30.80
CA ALA A 178 0.23 8.62 30.04
C ALA A 178 -0.81 9.53 29.34
N ILE A 179 -2.09 9.36 29.63
CA ILE A 179 -3.14 10.26 29.14
C ILE A 179 -3.07 11.56 29.94
N ASP A 180 -2.71 12.63 29.26
CA ASP A 180 -2.63 13.98 29.82
C ASP A 180 -3.26 14.96 28.84
N VAL A 181 -4.52 15.32 29.10
CA VAL A 181 -5.29 16.25 28.25
C VAL A 181 -4.68 17.66 28.28
N ALA A 182 -4.08 18.06 29.41
CA ALA A 182 -3.48 19.39 29.56
C ALA A 182 -2.21 19.58 28.70
N SER A 183 -1.57 18.48 28.28
CA SER A 183 -0.40 18.51 27.38
C SER A 183 -0.74 18.66 25.91
N LEU A 184 -2.02 18.59 25.52
CA LEU A 184 -2.45 18.72 24.13
C LEU A 184 -2.60 20.19 23.73
N ASN A 185 -2.18 20.51 22.49
CA ASN A 185 -2.48 21.80 21.86
C ASN A 185 -3.87 21.80 21.18
N THR A 186 -4.32 20.65 20.72
CA THR A 186 -5.65 20.47 20.12
C THR A 186 -6.65 20.10 21.20
N ASP A 187 -7.74 20.86 21.33
CA ASP A 187 -8.84 20.57 22.26
C ASP A 187 -9.56 19.28 21.83
N PRO A 188 -9.54 18.20 22.63
CA PRO A 188 -10.24 16.96 22.30
C PRO A 188 -11.74 17.12 22.12
N THR A 189 -12.38 18.11 22.78
CA THR A 189 -13.83 18.34 22.67
C THR A 189 -14.23 18.94 21.34
N ALA A 190 -13.31 19.64 20.66
CA ALA A 190 -13.51 20.27 19.37
C ALA A 190 -13.25 19.32 18.17
N VAL A 191 -12.55 18.19 18.39
CA VAL A 191 -12.20 17.25 17.32
C VAL A 191 -13.44 16.51 16.82
N LYS A 192 -13.63 16.50 15.50
CA LYS A 192 -14.69 15.70 14.85
C LYS A 192 -14.26 14.23 14.80
N ILE A 193 -15.04 13.36 15.42
CA ILE A 193 -14.87 11.90 15.33
C ILE A 193 -15.55 11.39 14.06
N PHE A 194 -14.89 10.48 13.33
CA PHE A 194 -15.47 9.88 12.13
C PHE A 194 -16.67 8.98 12.50
N PRO A 195 -17.70 8.89 11.65
CA PRO A 195 -18.96 8.21 11.99
C PRO A 195 -18.82 6.72 12.29
N TYR A 196 -17.77 6.09 11.80
CA TYR A 196 -17.44 4.68 12.11
C TYR A 196 -16.64 4.49 13.39
N HIS A 197 -16.18 5.55 14.05
CA HIS A 197 -15.57 5.49 15.38
C HIS A 197 -16.60 5.80 16.46
N GLN A 198 -16.42 5.19 17.62
CA GLN A 198 -17.13 5.58 18.82
C GLN A 198 -16.70 6.97 19.31
N ASP A 199 -17.63 7.79 19.75
CA ASP A 199 -17.34 9.10 20.30
C ASP A 199 -17.14 9.01 21.82
N THR A 200 -15.89 8.73 22.23
CA THR A 200 -15.47 8.63 23.64
C THR A 200 -14.37 9.62 23.95
N ALA A 201 -14.15 9.87 25.25
CA ALA A 201 -13.05 10.72 25.70
C ALA A 201 -11.69 10.19 25.20
N LEU A 202 -11.50 8.86 25.14
CA LEU A 202 -10.26 8.25 24.67
C LEU A 202 -10.10 8.40 23.14
N SER A 203 -11.17 8.19 22.38
CA SER A 203 -11.14 8.41 20.93
C SER A 203 -10.83 9.86 20.58
N ARG A 204 -11.44 10.81 21.29
CA ARG A 204 -11.18 12.25 21.15
C ARG A 204 -9.75 12.63 21.53
N TYR A 205 -9.24 12.12 22.64
CA TYR A 205 -7.85 12.31 23.05
C TYR A 205 -6.87 11.76 22.00
N THR A 206 -7.12 10.54 21.49
CA THR A 206 -6.27 9.91 20.48
C THR A 206 -6.23 10.73 19.19
N ALA A 207 -7.39 11.21 18.73
CA ALA A 207 -7.50 12.04 17.54
C ALA A 207 -6.83 13.41 17.72
N ALA A 208 -7.06 14.10 18.86
CA ALA A 208 -6.42 15.36 19.17
C ALA A 208 -4.89 15.24 19.23
N ARG A 209 -4.39 14.18 19.91
CA ARG A 209 -2.96 13.86 19.94
C ARG A 209 -2.39 13.63 18.53
N TYR A 210 -3.14 12.98 17.64
CA TYR A 210 -2.68 12.79 16.28
C TYR A 210 -2.62 14.08 15.47
N HIS A 211 -3.57 15.00 15.65
CA HIS A 211 -3.50 16.35 15.08
C HIS A 211 -2.25 17.12 15.57
N ASP A 212 -1.92 17.04 16.85
CA ASP A 212 -0.70 17.67 17.38
C ASP A 212 0.58 17.08 16.75
N ARG A 213 0.59 15.78 16.39
CA ARG A 213 1.71 15.16 15.67
C ARG A 213 1.90 15.76 14.28
N GLN A 214 0.84 16.17 13.60
CA GLN A 214 0.94 16.85 12.31
C GLN A 214 1.63 18.20 12.41
N THR A 215 1.36 18.96 13.45
CA THR A 215 2.08 20.22 13.72
C THR A 215 3.58 20.01 13.92
N VAL A 216 3.95 18.93 14.62
CA VAL A 216 5.38 18.57 14.81
C VAL A 216 6.04 18.18 13.50
N VAL A 217 5.36 17.43 12.64
CA VAL A 217 5.83 17.09 11.29
C VAL A 217 6.01 18.34 10.45
N ASP A 218 5.02 19.23 10.43
CA ASP A 218 5.07 20.50 9.70
C ASP A 218 6.27 21.35 10.08
N ALA A 219 6.51 21.52 11.39
CA ALA A 219 7.66 22.26 11.89
C ALA A 219 9.01 21.62 11.48
N ALA A 220 9.07 20.29 11.42
CA ALA A 220 10.26 19.57 10.96
C ALA A 220 10.49 19.75 9.45
N ILE A 221 9.42 19.76 8.66
CA ILE A 221 9.46 20.05 7.21
C ILE A 221 9.93 21.49 6.97
N GLY A 222 9.41 22.46 7.73
CA GLY A 222 9.84 23.87 7.66
C GLY A 222 11.35 24.01 7.78
N LYS A 223 11.98 23.30 8.72
CA LYS A 223 13.44 23.30 8.91
C LYS A 223 14.20 22.78 7.69
N ILE A 224 13.66 21.81 6.94
CA ILE A 224 14.30 21.34 5.70
C ILE A 224 14.19 22.39 4.60
N ILE A 225 13.03 23.04 4.48
CA ILE A 225 12.81 24.13 3.51
C ILE A 225 13.75 25.31 3.81
N ASP A 226 13.88 25.68 5.10
CA ASP A 226 14.77 26.76 5.51
C ASP A 226 16.25 26.45 5.18
N ARG A 227 16.69 25.21 5.40
CA ARG A 227 18.04 24.76 4.99
C ARG A 227 18.28 24.87 3.49
N LEU A 228 17.28 24.57 2.65
CA LEU A 228 17.39 24.75 1.20
C LEU A 228 17.52 26.23 0.82
N LYS A 229 16.83 27.13 1.55
CA LYS A 229 16.96 28.59 1.36
C LYS A 229 18.31 29.10 1.83
N GLU A 230 18.78 28.68 3.01
CA GLU A 230 20.12 29.00 3.55
C GLU A 230 21.25 28.62 2.59
N ASP A 231 21.12 27.45 1.93
CA ASP A 231 22.09 26.93 0.97
C ASP A 231 21.97 27.60 -0.41
N GLY A 232 20.99 28.50 -0.63
CA GLY A 232 20.71 29.11 -1.94
C GLY A 232 20.18 28.12 -2.98
N LEU A 233 19.63 26.96 -2.56
CA LEU A 233 19.21 25.87 -3.42
C LEU A 233 17.69 25.82 -3.65
N TYR A 234 16.90 26.62 -2.94
CA TYR A 234 15.43 26.54 -2.97
C TYR A 234 14.87 26.75 -4.38
N GLU A 235 15.40 27.72 -5.16
CA GLU A 235 14.97 28.00 -6.53
C GLU A 235 15.56 27.02 -7.58
N ASN A 236 16.39 26.08 -7.13
CA ASN A 236 16.92 25.00 -7.95
C ASN A 236 16.35 23.64 -7.56
N THR A 237 15.38 23.58 -6.64
CA THR A 237 14.89 22.34 -6.05
C THR A 237 13.39 22.15 -6.27
N ILE A 238 13.01 21.03 -6.88
CA ILE A 238 11.64 20.55 -6.92
C ILE A 238 11.37 19.81 -5.61
N ILE A 239 10.30 20.20 -4.90
CA ILE A 239 9.97 19.66 -3.59
C ILE A 239 8.63 18.92 -3.65
N PHE A 240 8.63 17.64 -3.29
CA PHE A 240 7.45 16.83 -3.09
C PHE A 240 7.21 16.68 -1.60
N TYR A 241 5.99 16.95 -1.15
CA TYR A 241 5.49 16.57 0.16
C TYR A 241 4.33 15.59 -0.01
N PHE A 242 4.37 14.45 0.69
CA PHE A 242 3.29 13.45 0.68
C PHE A 242 3.34 12.52 1.89
N GLY A 243 2.20 11.83 2.18
CA GLY A 243 2.16 10.71 3.13
C GLY A 243 2.71 9.43 2.51
N ASP A 244 3.32 8.52 3.29
CA ASP A 244 3.79 7.24 2.76
C ASP A 244 2.65 6.22 2.53
N HIS A 245 1.53 6.42 3.15
CA HIS A 245 0.18 5.89 2.93
C HIS A 245 -0.81 6.73 3.75
N GLY A 246 -2.09 6.33 3.82
CA GLY A 246 -3.10 7.08 4.56
C GLY A 246 -2.89 7.14 6.07
N GLY A 247 -3.91 7.60 6.80
CA GLY A 247 -3.85 7.88 8.22
C GLY A 247 -3.71 6.65 9.11
N VAL A 248 -3.60 6.89 10.43
CA VAL A 248 -3.28 5.85 11.43
C VAL A 248 -4.43 5.55 12.39
N LEU A 249 -5.42 6.43 12.50
CA LEU A 249 -6.57 6.16 13.35
C LEU A 249 -7.27 4.86 12.91
N PRO A 250 -7.99 4.16 13.82
CA PRO A 250 -8.61 2.89 13.48
C PRO A 250 -9.37 2.90 12.14
N ARG A 251 -9.32 1.79 11.39
CA ARG A 251 -9.87 1.62 10.04
C ARG A 251 -9.15 2.42 8.94
N SER A 252 -7.94 2.93 9.16
CA SER A 252 -7.14 3.63 8.15
C SER A 252 -5.99 2.76 7.64
N LYS A 253 -4.81 2.80 8.30
CA LYS A 253 -3.64 1.98 7.94
C LYS A 253 -3.99 0.49 7.91
N GLY A 254 -3.63 -0.21 6.85
CA GLY A 254 -3.92 -1.63 6.64
C GLY A 254 -5.23 -1.91 5.91
N TYR A 255 -6.06 -0.90 5.63
CA TYR A 255 -7.38 -1.07 5.02
C TYR A 255 -7.53 -0.22 3.76
N LEU A 256 -8.26 -0.74 2.74
CA LEU A 256 -8.42 -0.09 1.43
C LEU A 256 -9.49 1.02 1.41
N TYR A 257 -9.79 1.63 2.56
CA TYR A 257 -10.65 2.80 2.60
C TYR A 257 -9.88 4.07 2.20
N GLU A 258 -10.59 5.15 1.86
CA GLU A 258 -9.96 6.43 1.53
C GLU A 258 -9.03 6.91 2.65
N SER A 259 -9.41 6.69 3.91
CA SER A 259 -8.56 7.02 5.07
C SER A 259 -7.23 6.28 5.10
N GLY A 260 -7.12 5.13 4.42
CA GLY A 260 -5.91 4.31 4.30
C GLY A 260 -5.11 4.55 3.02
N LEU A 261 -5.74 5.02 1.94
CA LEU A 261 -5.12 5.14 0.61
C LEU A 261 -4.92 6.58 0.15
N HIS A 262 -5.84 7.51 0.48
CA HIS A 262 -5.80 8.87 0.00
C HIS A 262 -4.81 9.71 0.80
N VAL A 263 -3.70 10.07 0.16
CA VAL A 263 -2.57 10.79 0.76
C VAL A 263 -2.56 12.27 0.35
N PRO A 264 -2.07 13.18 1.21
CA PRO A 264 -1.77 14.52 0.78
C PRO A 264 -0.60 14.50 -0.21
N LEU A 265 -0.65 15.33 -1.25
CA LEU A 265 0.43 15.54 -2.19
C LEU A 265 0.53 17.01 -2.57
N VAL A 266 1.66 17.62 -2.24
CA VAL A 266 2.01 18.98 -2.68
C VAL A 266 3.34 18.94 -3.40
N ILE A 267 3.42 19.56 -4.59
CA ILE A 267 4.65 19.61 -5.38
C ILE A 267 4.97 21.07 -5.74
N ARG A 268 6.08 21.57 -5.21
CA ARG A 268 6.64 22.85 -5.65
C ARG A 268 7.60 22.63 -6.81
N VAL A 269 7.31 23.26 -7.94
CA VAL A 269 8.18 23.29 -9.13
C VAL A 269 8.66 24.73 -9.32
N PRO A 270 9.96 25.04 -9.18
CA PRO A 270 10.47 26.38 -9.46
C PRO A 270 10.16 26.84 -10.89
N ASP A 271 9.91 28.13 -11.09
CA ASP A 271 9.46 28.71 -12.38
C ASP A 271 10.34 28.29 -13.57
N LYS A 272 11.64 28.23 -13.37
CA LYS A 272 12.58 27.85 -14.44
C LYS A 272 12.46 26.39 -14.92
N TYR A 273 11.79 25.53 -14.16
CA TYR A 273 11.52 24.13 -14.49
C TYR A 273 10.06 23.89 -14.87
N GLN A 274 9.22 24.92 -14.83
CA GLN A 274 7.83 24.81 -15.27
C GLN A 274 7.78 24.74 -16.81
N SER A 275 6.98 23.82 -17.31
CA SER A 275 6.66 23.73 -18.74
C SER A 275 5.43 24.57 -19.07
N ALA A 276 5.37 25.15 -20.25
CA ALA A 276 4.19 25.90 -20.72
C ALA A 276 2.89 25.05 -20.76
N ASN A 277 3.01 23.72 -20.73
CA ASN A 277 1.88 22.78 -20.78
C ASN A 277 1.47 22.23 -19.40
N THR A 278 2.05 22.77 -18.30
CA THR A 278 1.74 22.37 -16.92
C THR A 278 0.91 23.41 -16.19
N TRP A 279 0.42 23.06 -15.01
CA TRP A 279 -0.32 23.96 -14.15
C TRP A 279 0.55 25.09 -13.59
N LYS A 280 -0.05 26.22 -13.29
CA LYS A 280 0.61 27.32 -12.57
C LYS A 280 0.72 26.99 -11.07
N SER A 281 1.70 27.58 -10.39
CA SER A 281 1.80 27.54 -8.92
C SER A 281 0.48 27.98 -8.26
N GLY A 282 0.11 27.33 -7.17
CA GLY A 282 -1.14 27.53 -6.45
C GLY A 282 -2.34 26.77 -7.03
N THR A 283 -2.18 26.04 -8.14
CA THR A 283 -3.28 25.25 -8.72
C THR A 283 -3.60 24.03 -7.86
N ARG A 284 -4.91 23.74 -7.72
CA ARG A 284 -5.40 22.44 -7.25
C ARG A 284 -5.68 21.56 -8.46
N VAL A 285 -5.09 20.37 -8.46
CA VAL A 285 -5.11 19.41 -9.58
C VAL A 285 -6.10 18.30 -9.25
N ASP A 286 -7.12 18.13 -10.08
CA ASP A 286 -8.17 17.14 -9.88
C ASP A 286 -7.81 15.75 -10.42
N GLY A 287 -6.86 15.66 -11.33
CA GLY A 287 -6.42 14.39 -11.93
C GLY A 287 -5.83 13.43 -10.91
N PHE A 288 -6.17 12.15 -11.04
CA PHE A 288 -5.69 11.10 -10.16
C PHE A 288 -4.24 10.74 -10.46
N VAL A 289 -3.45 10.56 -9.39
CA VAL A 289 -2.08 10.05 -9.45
C VAL A 289 -1.88 8.98 -8.38
N SER A 290 -1.08 7.99 -8.70
CA SER A 290 -0.79 6.86 -7.79
C SER A 290 0.71 6.71 -7.56
N PHE A 291 1.11 6.01 -6.51
CA PHE A 291 2.52 5.84 -6.15
C PHE A 291 3.37 5.17 -7.21
N ILE A 292 2.79 4.33 -8.07
CA ILE A 292 3.50 3.78 -9.23
C ILE A 292 4.02 4.88 -10.17
N ASP A 293 3.38 6.06 -10.20
CA ASP A 293 3.68 7.18 -11.09
C ASP A 293 4.83 8.06 -10.59
N PHE A 294 5.22 7.94 -9.30
CA PHE A 294 6.20 8.84 -8.68
C PHE A 294 7.63 8.59 -9.20
N ALA A 295 8.07 7.33 -9.26
CA ALA A 295 9.40 7.00 -9.79
C ALA A 295 9.57 7.45 -11.24
N PRO A 296 8.66 7.13 -12.19
CA PRO A 296 8.75 7.62 -13.55
C PRO A 296 8.66 9.15 -13.65
N THR A 297 7.90 9.83 -12.77
CA THR A 297 7.85 11.29 -12.71
C THR A 297 9.18 11.90 -12.30
N VAL A 298 9.85 11.37 -11.26
CA VAL A 298 11.16 11.84 -10.83
C VAL A 298 12.21 11.64 -11.94
N LEU A 299 12.20 10.48 -12.60
CA LEU A 299 13.10 10.22 -13.72
C LEU A 299 12.85 11.18 -14.89
N ASN A 300 11.59 11.46 -15.22
CA ASN A 300 11.23 12.42 -16.26
C ASN A 300 11.70 13.84 -15.94
N LEU A 301 11.47 14.31 -14.70
CA LEU A 301 11.95 15.62 -14.23
C LEU A 301 13.47 15.73 -14.24
N ALA A 302 14.19 14.64 -14.00
CA ALA A 302 15.65 14.58 -14.05
C ALA A 302 16.21 14.42 -15.48
N GLY A 303 15.36 14.31 -16.51
CA GLY A 303 15.75 14.02 -17.88
C GLY A 303 16.36 12.63 -18.08
N VAL A 304 15.96 11.66 -17.24
CA VAL A 304 16.43 10.27 -17.28
C VAL A 304 15.38 9.39 -17.96
N LYS A 305 15.84 8.51 -18.85
CA LYS A 305 14.94 7.57 -19.53
C LYS A 305 14.21 6.67 -18.54
N ILE A 306 12.89 6.60 -18.65
CA ILE A 306 12.03 5.74 -17.83
C ILE A 306 12.19 4.28 -18.31
N PRO A 307 12.52 3.33 -17.42
CA PRO A 307 12.58 1.91 -17.77
C PRO A 307 11.20 1.34 -18.12
N SER A 308 11.14 0.47 -19.13
CA SER A 308 9.91 -0.22 -19.53
C SER A 308 9.37 -1.23 -18.49
N THR A 309 10.17 -1.53 -17.48
CA THR A 309 9.75 -2.39 -16.35
C THR A 309 8.85 -1.70 -15.34
N MET A 310 8.78 -0.35 -15.36
CA MET A 310 7.87 0.42 -14.52
C MET A 310 6.45 0.37 -15.07
N ASP A 311 5.46 0.22 -14.20
CA ASP A 311 4.04 0.17 -14.54
C ASP A 311 3.43 1.57 -14.62
N GLY A 312 3.97 2.51 -13.83
CA GLY A 312 3.49 3.88 -13.76
C GLY A 312 3.92 4.75 -14.92
N THR A 313 3.25 5.90 -15.06
CA THR A 313 3.50 6.92 -16.06
C THR A 313 3.83 8.27 -15.41
N PRO A 314 4.68 9.12 -16.03
CA PRO A 314 4.99 10.41 -15.43
C PRO A 314 3.80 11.37 -15.52
N PHE A 315 3.51 12.06 -14.43
CA PHE A 315 2.48 13.11 -14.36
C PHE A 315 3.05 14.54 -14.32
N LEU A 316 4.38 14.68 -14.28
CA LEU A 316 5.10 15.96 -14.40
C LEU A 316 6.34 15.79 -15.25
N GLY A 317 6.83 16.90 -15.81
CA GLY A 317 8.09 16.97 -16.56
C GLY A 317 7.89 17.04 -18.06
N ASN A 318 8.94 16.68 -18.80
CA ASN A 318 8.98 16.83 -20.25
C ASN A 318 7.91 15.98 -20.95
N GLY A 319 7.18 16.57 -21.89
CA GLY A 319 6.14 15.90 -22.68
C GLY A 319 4.80 15.67 -21.95
N VAL A 320 4.72 15.93 -20.65
CA VAL A 320 3.47 15.80 -19.86
C VAL A 320 2.59 17.02 -20.13
N LYS A 321 1.28 16.76 -20.32
CA LYS A 321 0.26 17.80 -20.55
C LYS A 321 -0.76 17.76 -19.40
N ALA A 322 -0.94 18.87 -18.69
CA ALA A 322 -1.91 19.02 -17.62
C ALA A 322 -3.31 18.50 -18.02
N ALA A 323 -3.80 18.89 -19.19
CA ALA A 323 -5.12 18.48 -19.68
C ALA A 323 -5.31 16.95 -19.89
N ILE A 324 -4.21 16.18 -19.96
CA ILE A 324 -4.27 14.70 -19.98
C ILE A 324 -4.38 14.17 -18.57
N ILE A 325 -3.55 14.71 -17.66
CA ILE A 325 -3.55 14.29 -16.25
C ILE A 325 -4.90 14.64 -15.59
N ASP A 326 -5.45 15.83 -15.83
CA ASP A 326 -6.75 16.27 -15.29
C ASP A 326 -7.94 15.34 -15.67
N LYS A 327 -7.74 14.45 -16.66
CA LYS A 327 -8.74 13.45 -17.07
C LYS A 327 -8.51 12.07 -16.46
N GLN A 328 -7.40 11.86 -15.78
CA GLN A 328 -7.14 10.60 -15.08
C GLN A 328 -8.05 10.56 -13.86
N ASP A 329 -8.83 9.49 -13.75
CA ASP A 329 -9.83 9.34 -12.69
C ASP A 329 -9.85 7.93 -12.09
N GLU A 330 -8.78 7.14 -12.30
CA GLU A 330 -8.69 5.76 -11.87
C GLU A 330 -7.56 5.55 -10.86
N ALA A 331 -7.82 4.71 -9.84
CA ALA A 331 -6.82 4.26 -8.89
C ALA A 331 -7.06 2.81 -8.48
N PHE A 332 -5.98 1.98 -8.54
CA PHE A 332 -5.98 0.59 -8.11
C PHE A 332 -5.32 0.44 -6.75
N GLY A 333 -6.00 -0.26 -5.82
CA GLY A 333 -5.52 -0.52 -4.47
C GLY A 333 -5.50 -2.00 -4.13
N TYR A 334 -4.51 -2.40 -3.30
CA TYR A 334 -4.34 -3.78 -2.86
C TYR A 334 -3.89 -3.85 -1.39
N ALA A 335 -4.47 -4.81 -0.65
CA ALA A 335 -4.08 -5.18 0.70
C ALA A 335 -4.13 -6.70 0.83
N ASP A 336 -3.04 -7.27 1.32
CA ASP A 336 -2.89 -8.72 1.44
C ASP A 336 -2.65 -9.12 2.90
N ARG A 337 -1.44 -9.04 3.41
CA ARG A 337 -1.13 -9.31 4.79
C ARG A 337 -0.62 -8.05 5.48
N PHE A 338 -1.15 -7.76 6.67
CA PHE A 338 -0.62 -6.73 7.53
C PHE A 338 -0.10 -7.34 8.84
N ASP A 339 1.22 -7.37 9.01
CA ASP A 339 1.92 -8.13 10.05
C ASP A 339 1.42 -9.60 10.05
N GLU A 340 0.91 -10.13 11.16
CA GLU A 340 0.38 -11.50 11.27
C GLU A 340 -1.05 -11.68 10.76
N LYS A 341 -1.78 -10.60 10.39
CA LYS A 341 -3.15 -10.68 9.87
C LYS A 341 -3.15 -10.91 8.37
N TYR A 342 -3.56 -12.09 7.93
CA TYR A 342 -3.79 -12.40 6.51
C TYR A 342 -5.17 -11.99 6.06
N GLU A 343 -5.24 -11.43 4.86
CA GLU A 343 -6.45 -11.17 4.09
C GLU A 343 -6.07 -10.93 2.63
N LEU A 344 -7.02 -11.01 1.71
CA LEU A 344 -6.87 -10.63 0.32
C LEU A 344 -8.00 -9.68 -0.08
N VAL A 345 -7.64 -8.42 -0.35
CA VAL A 345 -8.58 -7.36 -0.72
C VAL A 345 -8.02 -6.57 -1.89
N ARG A 346 -8.90 -6.20 -2.83
CA ARG A 346 -8.57 -5.32 -3.96
C ARG A 346 -9.59 -4.21 -4.07
N SER A 347 -9.18 -3.04 -4.52
CA SER A 347 -10.09 -1.94 -4.79
C SER A 347 -9.80 -1.28 -6.13
N PHE A 348 -10.85 -0.78 -6.76
CA PHE A 348 -10.76 0.05 -7.95
C PHE A 348 -11.63 1.28 -7.76
N ARG A 349 -11.03 2.45 -7.86
CA ARG A 349 -11.73 3.72 -7.82
C ARG A 349 -11.75 4.33 -9.21
N LYS A 350 -12.94 4.85 -9.62
CA LYS A 350 -13.11 5.61 -10.85
C LYS A 350 -14.02 6.81 -10.57
N GLY A 351 -13.46 7.99 -10.75
CA GLY A 351 -14.16 9.24 -10.40
C GLY A 351 -14.62 9.23 -8.95
N ASN A 352 -15.93 9.39 -8.74
CA ASN A 352 -16.52 9.41 -7.39
C ASN A 352 -16.83 8.02 -6.82
N PHE A 353 -16.77 6.96 -7.63
CA PHE A 353 -17.15 5.63 -7.17
C PHE A 353 -15.92 4.79 -6.83
N LYS A 354 -16.02 4.03 -5.73
CA LYS A 354 -15.01 3.08 -5.28
C LYS A 354 -15.63 1.72 -5.06
N TYR A 355 -15.06 0.75 -5.74
CA TYR A 355 -15.39 -0.67 -5.61
C TYR A 355 -14.33 -1.39 -4.79
N ILE A 356 -14.76 -2.24 -3.85
CA ILE A 356 -13.87 -3.09 -3.04
C ILE A 356 -14.32 -4.54 -3.18
N ARG A 357 -13.41 -5.44 -3.50
CA ARG A 357 -13.60 -6.89 -3.52
C ARG A 357 -12.86 -7.52 -2.34
N ASN A 358 -13.61 -8.22 -1.46
CA ASN A 358 -13.09 -8.97 -0.33
C ASN A 358 -13.09 -10.45 -0.67
N TYR A 359 -11.93 -11.05 -0.96
CA TYR A 359 -11.81 -12.45 -1.37
C TYR A 359 -11.99 -13.43 -0.22
N GLU A 360 -11.59 -13.03 0.99
CA GLU A 360 -11.79 -13.75 2.24
C GLU A 360 -12.73 -12.93 3.13
N ASN A 361 -13.93 -12.69 2.63
CA ASN A 361 -14.92 -11.80 3.25
C ASN A 361 -15.40 -12.24 4.63
N PHE A 362 -15.27 -13.52 4.98
CA PHE A 362 -15.59 -14.04 6.31
C PHE A 362 -14.64 -13.52 7.39
N TYR A 363 -13.40 -13.15 7.08
CA TYR A 363 -12.50 -12.48 8.02
C TYR A 363 -12.91 -11.01 8.23
N PRO A 364 -13.24 -10.61 9.47
CA PRO A 364 -13.56 -9.21 9.76
C PRO A 364 -12.31 -8.33 9.69
N ASP A 365 -12.51 -7.03 9.47
CA ASP A 365 -11.43 -6.05 9.51
C ASP A 365 -10.74 -6.03 10.88
N SER A 366 -11.49 -6.29 11.94
CA SER A 366 -11.03 -6.34 13.35
C SER A 366 -10.20 -7.57 13.71
N LEU A 367 -10.02 -8.56 12.81
CA LEU A 367 -9.21 -9.74 13.11
C LEU A 367 -7.89 -9.33 13.76
N GLN A 368 -7.53 -10.01 14.85
CA GLN A 368 -6.42 -9.59 15.71
C GLN A 368 -5.13 -9.28 14.94
N ASN A 369 -4.58 -8.11 15.23
CA ASN A 369 -3.24 -7.68 14.88
C ASN A 369 -2.59 -7.08 16.13
N ASN A 370 -1.56 -7.72 16.66
CA ASN A 370 -1.00 -7.36 17.97
C ASN A 370 -0.44 -5.93 18.00
N TYR A 371 0.11 -5.45 16.89
CA TYR A 371 0.65 -4.11 16.83
C TYR A 371 -0.44 -3.04 16.91
N ARG A 372 -1.54 -3.23 16.17
CA ARG A 372 -2.70 -2.32 16.15
C ARG A 372 -3.38 -2.23 17.51
N TYR A 373 -3.60 -3.36 18.15
CA TYR A 373 -4.25 -3.43 19.45
C TYR A 373 -3.36 -2.96 20.63
N ARG A 374 -2.15 -2.42 20.35
CA ARG A 374 -1.42 -1.59 21.33
C ARG A 374 -2.06 -0.21 21.51
N MET A 375 -2.76 0.30 20.49
CA MET A 375 -3.50 1.55 20.59
C MET A 375 -4.74 1.35 21.46
N LEU A 376 -4.87 2.13 22.53
CA LEU A 376 -5.97 1.99 23.50
C LEU A 376 -7.35 2.17 22.86
N SER A 377 -7.50 3.07 21.87
CA SER A 377 -8.77 3.31 21.18
C SER A 377 -9.24 2.09 20.37
N PHE A 378 -8.35 1.23 19.84
CA PHE A 378 -8.72 -0.05 19.24
C PHE A 378 -9.28 -1.02 20.27
N ARG A 379 -8.64 -1.10 21.46
CA ARG A 379 -9.11 -1.97 22.56
C ARG A 379 -10.47 -1.54 23.07
N GLU A 380 -10.64 -0.24 23.32
CA GLU A 380 -11.92 0.33 23.74
C GLU A 380 -13.02 0.05 22.70
N TRP A 381 -12.71 0.20 21.41
CA TRP A 381 -13.66 -0.05 20.32
C TRP A 381 -14.13 -1.52 20.32
N ARG A 382 -13.20 -2.48 20.45
CA ARG A 382 -13.54 -3.92 20.59
C ARG A 382 -14.36 -4.18 21.86
N ALA A 383 -13.97 -3.61 22.99
CA ALA A 383 -14.71 -3.79 24.24
C ALA A 383 -16.15 -3.28 24.13
N HIS A 384 -16.38 -2.14 23.48
CA HIS A 384 -17.73 -1.62 23.24
C HIS A 384 -18.53 -2.48 22.25
N TYR A 385 -17.88 -3.05 21.24
CA TYR A 385 -18.52 -4.02 20.34
C TYR A 385 -19.02 -5.23 21.13
N ASN A 386 -18.16 -5.85 21.94
CA ASN A 386 -18.51 -7.02 22.76
C ASN A 386 -19.62 -6.73 23.79
N GLN A 387 -19.76 -5.46 24.19
CA GLN A 387 -20.82 -4.99 25.10
C GLN A 387 -22.11 -4.56 24.38
N GLY A 388 -22.18 -4.66 23.04
CA GLY A 388 -23.34 -4.23 22.26
C GLY A 388 -23.61 -2.72 22.28
N LYS A 389 -22.58 -1.90 22.54
CA LYS A 389 -22.72 -0.44 22.69
C LYS A 389 -22.55 0.35 21.40
N LEU A 390 -22.21 -0.32 20.30
CA LEU A 390 -21.91 0.32 19.02
C LEU A 390 -23.14 0.40 18.12
N ASN A 391 -23.27 1.48 17.36
CA ASN A 391 -24.24 1.56 16.27
C ASN A 391 -23.79 0.69 15.07
N GLU A 392 -24.61 0.65 14.02
CA GLU A 392 -24.36 -0.18 12.85
C GLU A 392 -23.03 0.18 12.14
N ALA A 393 -22.81 1.46 11.82
CA ALA A 393 -21.60 1.91 11.14
C ALA A 393 -20.31 1.60 11.96
N GLN A 394 -20.39 1.74 13.28
CA GLN A 394 -19.29 1.44 14.20
C GLN A 394 -19.05 -0.07 14.36
N SER A 395 -20.09 -0.90 14.15
CA SER A 395 -20.03 -2.36 14.31
C SER A 395 -19.53 -3.06 13.05
N HIS A 396 -19.61 -2.46 11.87
CA HIS A 396 -19.21 -3.09 10.59
C HIS A 396 -17.79 -3.64 10.63
N PHE A 397 -16.87 -2.94 11.27
CA PHE A 397 -15.47 -3.33 11.40
C PHE A 397 -15.26 -4.70 12.07
N PHE A 398 -16.19 -5.14 12.92
CA PHE A 398 -16.12 -6.38 13.71
C PHE A 398 -16.92 -7.53 13.10
N LYS A 399 -17.65 -7.29 12.03
CA LYS A 399 -18.48 -8.30 11.36
C LYS A 399 -17.78 -8.85 10.12
N ALA A 400 -18.23 -10.01 9.64
CA ALA A 400 -17.86 -10.48 8.31
C ALA A 400 -18.15 -9.41 7.27
N LYS A 401 -17.24 -9.25 6.34
CA LYS A 401 -17.32 -8.24 5.26
C LYS A 401 -18.32 -8.71 4.19
N PRO A 402 -18.97 -7.82 3.44
CA PRO A 402 -19.62 -8.21 2.20
C PRO A 402 -18.58 -8.70 1.19
N VAL A 403 -18.95 -9.63 0.31
CA VAL A 403 -18.09 -10.12 -0.77
C VAL A 403 -17.57 -8.97 -1.63
N GLU A 404 -18.43 -7.97 -1.86
CA GLU A 404 -18.09 -6.75 -2.58
C GLU A 404 -18.78 -5.53 -1.96
N SER A 405 -18.17 -4.37 -2.15
CA SER A 405 -18.72 -3.10 -1.70
C SER A 405 -18.57 -2.04 -2.79
N LEU A 406 -19.53 -1.15 -2.85
CA LEU A 406 -19.52 0.02 -3.71
C LEU A 406 -19.87 1.27 -2.89
N TYR A 407 -19.06 2.32 -3.04
CA TYR A 407 -19.26 3.59 -2.33
C TYR A 407 -19.24 4.76 -3.31
N ASP A 408 -20.11 5.75 -3.08
CA ASP A 408 -20.07 7.07 -3.73
C ASP A 408 -19.31 8.03 -2.78
N ILE A 409 -18.03 8.21 -3.00
CA ILE A 409 -17.14 8.98 -2.13
C ILE A 409 -17.53 10.46 -2.03
N SER A 410 -18.21 11.00 -3.06
CA SER A 410 -18.69 12.38 -3.03
C SER A 410 -19.83 12.61 -2.05
N LYS A 411 -20.63 11.57 -1.77
CA LYS A 411 -21.77 11.60 -0.83
C LYS A 411 -21.44 10.91 0.49
N ASP A 412 -20.58 9.90 0.47
CA ASP A 412 -20.16 9.10 1.61
C ASP A 412 -18.63 9.04 1.68
N PRO A 413 -17.95 10.14 2.07
CA PRO A 413 -16.49 10.19 2.16
C PRO A 413 -15.91 9.28 3.25
N HIS A 414 -16.77 8.67 4.05
CA HIS A 414 -16.39 7.75 5.14
C HIS A 414 -16.69 6.28 4.84
N GLU A 415 -17.25 5.97 3.66
CA GLU A 415 -17.47 4.59 3.17
C GLU A 415 -18.24 3.72 4.19
N ILE A 416 -19.37 4.23 4.69
CA ILE A 416 -20.23 3.53 5.65
C ILE A 416 -21.54 3.02 5.04
N HIS A 417 -21.90 3.46 3.81
CA HIS A 417 -23.10 3.07 3.11
C HIS A 417 -22.75 2.27 1.84
N ASN A 418 -22.76 0.93 1.96
CA ASN A 418 -22.48 0.05 0.83
C ASN A 418 -23.66 0.05 -0.17
N LEU A 419 -23.42 0.50 -1.40
CA LEU A 419 -24.38 0.59 -2.50
C LEU A 419 -24.45 -0.67 -3.38
N ALA A 420 -23.66 -1.72 -3.09
CA ALA A 420 -23.54 -2.90 -3.96
C ALA A 420 -24.88 -3.67 -4.15
N SER A 421 -25.79 -3.57 -3.20
CA SER A 421 -27.12 -4.20 -3.29
C SER A 421 -28.22 -3.27 -3.84
N ASP A 422 -27.93 -1.98 -4.05
CA ASP A 422 -28.90 -1.02 -4.56
C ASP A 422 -29.06 -1.16 -6.08
N PRO A 423 -30.28 -1.45 -6.59
CA PRO A 423 -30.53 -1.60 -8.01
C PRO A 423 -30.17 -0.37 -8.86
N MET A 424 -30.20 0.83 -8.28
CA MET A 424 -29.83 2.07 -8.97
C MET A 424 -28.36 2.09 -9.40
N TYR A 425 -27.49 1.40 -8.68
CA TYR A 425 -26.05 1.38 -8.94
C TYR A 425 -25.57 0.11 -9.62
N ARG A 426 -26.48 -0.77 -10.08
CA ARG A 426 -26.16 -2.07 -10.71
C ARG A 426 -25.19 -1.95 -11.87
N GLU A 427 -25.40 -0.97 -12.74
CA GLU A 427 -24.51 -0.75 -13.90
C GLU A 427 -23.12 -0.28 -13.46
N THR A 428 -23.03 0.70 -12.56
CA THR A 428 -21.77 1.18 -11.98
C THR A 428 -21.01 0.05 -11.28
N LEU A 429 -21.72 -0.76 -10.48
CA LEU A 429 -21.14 -1.93 -9.82
C LEU A 429 -20.55 -2.91 -10.84
N SER A 430 -21.30 -3.24 -11.90
CA SER A 430 -20.85 -4.16 -12.94
C SER A 430 -19.64 -3.63 -13.69
N GLN A 431 -19.62 -2.35 -14.03
CA GLN A 431 -18.49 -1.71 -14.72
C GLN A 431 -17.22 -1.74 -13.87
N LEU A 432 -17.31 -1.34 -12.59
CA LEU A 432 -16.14 -1.31 -11.70
C LEU A 432 -15.65 -2.71 -11.32
N ARG A 433 -16.56 -3.67 -11.15
CA ARG A 433 -16.21 -5.08 -10.96
C ARG A 433 -15.41 -5.61 -12.15
N SER A 434 -15.90 -5.37 -13.37
CA SER A 434 -15.21 -5.79 -14.60
C SER A 434 -13.85 -5.10 -14.76
N ALA A 435 -13.77 -3.80 -14.45
CA ALA A 435 -12.51 -3.05 -14.50
C ALA A 435 -11.48 -3.64 -13.52
N LEU A 436 -11.90 -3.94 -12.27
CA LEU A 436 -11.03 -4.57 -11.29
C LEU A 436 -10.57 -5.97 -11.73
N GLN A 437 -11.50 -6.81 -12.21
CA GLN A 437 -11.16 -8.15 -12.70
C GLN A 437 -10.17 -8.11 -13.88
N THR A 438 -10.37 -7.17 -14.80
CA THR A 438 -9.45 -6.95 -15.92
C THR A 438 -8.07 -6.57 -15.41
N GLN A 439 -7.98 -5.57 -14.51
CA GLN A 439 -6.72 -5.12 -13.93
C GLN A 439 -5.95 -6.27 -13.24
N ILE A 440 -6.64 -7.08 -12.42
CA ILE A 440 -6.04 -8.23 -11.70
C ILE A 440 -5.49 -9.26 -12.68
N LYS A 441 -6.26 -9.59 -13.73
CA LYS A 441 -5.86 -10.58 -14.73
C LYS A 441 -4.72 -10.10 -15.61
N GLU A 442 -4.71 -8.82 -16.01
CA GLU A 442 -3.66 -8.21 -16.83
C GLU A 442 -2.32 -8.12 -16.12
N ILE A 443 -2.33 -7.80 -14.81
CA ILE A 443 -1.09 -7.74 -14.02
C ILE A 443 -0.62 -9.13 -13.57
N HIS A 444 -1.38 -10.18 -13.81
CA HIS A 444 -1.12 -11.54 -13.32
C HIS A 444 -0.88 -11.55 -11.81
N ASP A 445 -1.87 -11.12 -11.04
CA ASP A 445 -1.79 -10.90 -9.59
C ASP A 445 -1.33 -12.17 -8.86
N LEU A 446 -0.10 -12.13 -8.33
CA LEU A 446 0.54 -13.27 -7.67
C LEU A 446 -0.06 -13.61 -6.30
N SER A 447 -0.96 -12.79 -5.77
CA SER A 447 -1.61 -13.04 -4.48
C SER A 447 -2.58 -14.22 -4.51
N PHE A 448 -2.94 -14.69 -5.70
CA PHE A 448 -3.71 -15.92 -5.86
C PHE A 448 -2.86 -17.20 -5.67
N TYR A 449 -1.55 -17.06 -5.52
CA TYR A 449 -0.66 -18.06 -4.91
C TYR A 449 -0.47 -17.71 -3.44
N PRO A 450 -0.81 -18.60 -2.47
CA PRO A 450 -0.52 -18.37 -1.05
C PRO A 450 0.95 -17.98 -0.81
N GLU A 451 1.23 -17.19 0.23
CA GLU A 451 2.56 -16.59 0.44
C GLU A 451 3.70 -17.61 0.45
N ASN A 452 3.49 -18.81 1.02
CA ASN A 452 4.49 -19.89 0.99
C ASN A 452 4.83 -20.33 -0.44
N GLN A 453 3.82 -20.52 -1.30
CA GLN A 453 4.01 -20.93 -2.69
C GLN A 453 4.60 -19.81 -3.54
N MET A 454 4.18 -18.55 -3.29
CA MET A 454 4.79 -17.40 -3.94
C MET A 454 6.28 -17.27 -3.58
N ILE A 455 6.65 -17.51 -2.32
CA ILE A 455 8.06 -17.53 -1.90
C ILE A 455 8.82 -18.66 -2.60
N GLU A 456 8.22 -19.83 -2.72
CA GLU A 456 8.87 -21.00 -3.32
C GLU A 456 9.06 -20.83 -4.85
N PHE A 457 8.04 -20.33 -5.56
CA PHE A 457 8.01 -20.37 -7.03
C PHE A 457 8.32 -19.04 -7.70
N ALA A 458 7.91 -17.90 -7.11
CA ALA A 458 7.90 -16.60 -7.79
C ALA A 458 8.95 -15.61 -7.28
N ILE A 459 9.61 -15.84 -6.15
CA ILE A 459 10.46 -14.83 -5.49
C ILE A 459 11.68 -14.41 -6.34
N ALA A 460 12.16 -15.30 -7.21
CA ALA A 460 13.33 -15.04 -8.04
C ALA A 460 13.02 -14.06 -9.19
N ASP A 461 11.85 -14.18 -9.81
CA ASP A 461 11.32 -13.33 -10.88
C ASP A 461 9.78 -13.40 -10.87
N GLY A 462 9.14 -12.56 -10.06
CA GLY A 462 7.68 -12.55 -9.93
C GLY A 462 6.96 -12.21 -11.23
N ALA A 463 7.46 -11.24 -11.98
CA ALA A 463 6.84 -10.84 -13.25
C ALA A 463 6.89 -11.97 -14.29
N GLY A 464 8.07 -12.57 -14.51
CA GLY A 464 8.21 -13.68 -15.45
C GLY A 464 7.43 -14.91 -15.03
N PHE A 465 7.33 -15.19 -13.72
CA PHE A 465 6.49 -16.25 -13.19
C PHE A 465 5.00 -15.97 -13.51
N GLY A 466 4.51 -14.76 -13.24
CA GLY A 466 3.15 -14.33 -13.52
C GLY A 466 2.78 -14.46 -15.00
N GLU A 467 3.64 -14.01 -15.91
CA GLU A 467 3.46 -14.17 -17.36
C GLU A 467 3.34 -15.64 -17.77
N THR A 468 4.21 -16.51 -17.24
CA THR A 468 4.21 -17.95 -17.55
C THR A 468 2.97 -18.66 -17.02
N HIS A 469 2.41 -18.21 -15.89
CA HIS A 469 1.26 -18.84 -15.22
C HIS A 469 -0.04 -18.04 -15.35
N ALA A 470 -0.09 -17.08 -16.29
CA ALA A 470 -1.23 -16.18 -16.48
C ALA A 470 -2.59 -16.91 -16.59
N ALA A 471 -2.65 -17.99 -17.37
CA ALA A 471 -3.87 -18.77 -17.55
C ALA A 471 -4.33 -19.45 -16.24
N GLU A 472 -3.38 -19.93 -15.43
CA GLU A 472 -3.69 -20.50 -14.12
C GLU A 472 -4.20 -19.43 -13.17
N ILE A 473 -3.47 -18.31 -13.03
CA ILE A 473 -3.86 -17.19 -12.17
C ILE A 473 -5.27 -16.72 -12.51
N ASN A 474 -5.58 -16.53 -13.80
CA ASN A 474 -6.90 -16.14 -14.24
C ASN A 474 -7.98 -17.15 -13.83
N SER A 475 -7.67 -18.46 -13.90
CA SER A 475 -8.59 -19.51 -13.47
C SER A 475 -8.82 -19.51 -11.95
N LEU A 476 -7.79 -19.16 -11.14
CA LEU A 476 -7.92 -19.04 -9.69
C LEU A 476 -8.80 -17.84 -9.31
N VAL A 477 -8.66 -16.70 -10.02
CA VAL A 477 -9.55 -15.53 -9.87
C VAL A 477 -10.99 -15.94 -10.16
N ASP A 478 -11.23 -16.65 -11.28
CA ASP A 478 -12.57 -17.09 -11.66
C ASP A 478 -13.16 -18.07 -10.64
N ALA A 479 -12.34 -18.91 -10.00
CA ALA A 479 -12.78 -19.87 -8.99
C ALA A 479 -13.30 -19.17 -7.73
N VAL A 480 -12.59 -18.17 -7.21
CA VAL A 480 -13.03 -17.43 -6.00
C VAL A 480 -14.14 -16.44 -6.33
N ASP A 481 -14.21 -15.93 -7.55
CA ASP A 481 -15.27 -15.02 -8.01
C ASP A 481 -16.62 -15.74 -8.26
N LEU A 482 -16.68 -17.07 -8.14
CA LEU A 482 -17.96 -17.79 -7.96
C LEU A 482 -18.78 -17.21 -6.80
N ALA A 483 -18.13 -16.67 -5.76
CA ALA A 483 -18.78 -16.01 -4.64
C ALA A 483 -19.54 -14.72 -5.01
N LEU A 484 -19.32 -14.15 -6.20
CA LEU A 484 -20.05 -13.00 -6.73
C LEU A 484 -21.38 -13.37 -7.38
N LEU A 485 -21.60 -14.65 -7.66
CA LEU A 485 -22.80 -15.15 -8.31
C LEU A 485 -23.89 -15.47 -7.27
N PRO A 486 -25.17 -15.49 -7.66
CA PRO A 486 -26.17 -16.19 -6.88
C PRO A 486 -25.74 -17.66 -6.67
N PHE A 487 -25.96 -18.20 -5.46
CA PHE A 487 -25.46 -19.54 -5.13
C PHE A 487 -25.89 -20.63 -6.12
N ALA A 488 -27.14 -20.59 -6.61
CA ALA A 488 -27.64 -21.53 -7.61
C ALA A 488 -26.79 -21.55 -8.89
N ASP A 489 -26.32 -20.36 -9.33
CA ASP A 489 -25.49 -20.21 -10.54
C ASP A 489 -24.05 -20.65 -10.28
N ALA A 490 -23.54 -20.46 -9.04
CA ALA A 490 -22.20 -20.86 -8.63
C ALA A 490 -22.04 -22.37 -8.46
N THR A 491 -23.11 -23.10 -8.13
CA THR A 491 -23.11 -24.52 -7.72
C THR A 491 -22.32 -25.43 -8.66
N LYS A 492 -22.52 -25.31 -9.99
CA LYS A 492 -21.83 -26.13 -10.98
C LYS A 492 -20.32 -25.84 -11.01
N GLY A 493 -19.95 -24.56 -10.91
CA GLY A 493 -18.56 -24.13 -10.84
C GLY A 493 -17.86 -24.64 -9.59
N ILE A 494 -18.51 -24.53 -8.43
CA ILE A 494 -18.03 -25.06 -7.15
C ILE A 494 -17.81 -26.57 -7.23
N ALA A 495 -18.81 -27.34 -7.70
CA ALA A 495 -18.68 -28.80 -7.83
C ALA A 495 -17.50 -29.23 -8.73
N LYS A 496 -17.22 -28.47 -9.79
CA LYS A 496 -16.07 -28.69 -10.66
C LYS A 496 -14.75 -28.32 -9.97
N GLY A 497 -14.69 -27.17 -9.31
CA GLY A 497 -13.49 -26.64 -8.68
C GLY A 497 -13.00 -27.51 -7.52
N LEU A 498 -13.92 -28.01 -6.67
CA LEU A 498 -13.59 -28.91 -5.54
C LEU A 498 -12.97 -30.24 -6.02
N LYS A 499 -13.26 -30.69 -7.25
CA LYS A 499 -12.70 -31.91 -7.86
C LYS A 499 -11.49 -31.65 -8.76
N SER A 500 -10.96 -30.42 -8.78
CA SER A 500 -9.82 -30.07 -9.62
C SER A 500 -8.57 -30.85 -9.20
N LYS A 501 -7.74 -31.24 -10.17
CA LYS A 501 -6.41 -31.79 -9.91
C LYS A 501 -5.44 -30.74 -9.36
N ASN A 502 -5.71 -29.45 -9.61
CA ASN A 502 -4.90 -28.36 -9.10
C ASN A 502 -5.32 -28.01 -7.66
N PRO A 503 -4.43 -28.13 -6.65
CA PRO A 503 -4.75 -27.85 -5.27
C PRO A 503 -5.15 -26.37 -5.05
N ARG A 504 -4.57 -25.42 -5.77
CA ARG A 504 -4.95 -24.01 -5.69
C ARG A 504 -6.38 -23.76 -6.14
N MET A 505 -6.85 -24.48 -7.15
CA MET A 505 -8.26 -24.43 -7.56
C MET A 505 -9.19 -24.95 -6.45
N ARG A 506 -8.82 -26.04 -5.77
CA ARG A 506 -9.59 -26.56 -4.62
C ARG A 506 -9.59 -25.56 -3.48
N TYR A 507 -8.41 -24.96 -3.15
CA TYR A 507 -8.25 -23.93 -2.13
C TYR A 507 -9.18 -22.73 -2.36
N TRP A 508 -9.16 -22.11 -3.55
CA TRP A 508 -10.00 -20.94 -3.84
C TRP A 508 -11.47 -21.28 -3.99
N THR A 509 -11.80 -22.50 -4.42
CA THR A 509 -13.19 -22.97 -4.47
C THR A 509 -13.74 -23.19 -3.07
N LEU A 510 -12.95 -23.74 -2.14
CA LEU A 510 -13.32 -23.83 -0.71
C LEU A 510 -13.49 -22.43 -0.09
N THR A 511 -12.64 -21.47 -0.44
CA THR A 511 -12.79 -20.07 -0.02
C THR A 511 -14.13 -19.49 -0.51
N ALA A 512 -14.54 -19.79 -1.75
CA ALA A 512 -15.87 -19.41 -2.25
C ALA A 512 -17.00 -20.13 -1.48
N CYS A 513 -16.86 -21.42 -1.14
CA CYS A 513 -17.82 -22.11 -0.28
C CYS A 513 -17.96 -21.43 1.09
N THR A 514 -16.84 -21.06 1.71
CA THR A 514 -16.81 -20.34 2.99
C THR A 514 -17.54 -18.99 2.90
N SER A 515 -17.41 -18.29 1.77
CA SER A 515 -18.15 -17.04 1.52
C SER A 515 -19.67 -17.23 1.46
N PHE A 516 -20.14 -18.38 0.98
CA PHE A 516 -21.57 -18.75 0.98
C PHE A 516 -22.05 -19.32 2.32
N ALA A 517 -21.14 -19.75 3.18
CA ALA A 517 -21.43 -20.33 4.50
C ALA A 517 -22.49 -21.45 4.40
N ALA A 518 -23.58 -21.39 5.18
CA ALA A 518 -24.63 -22.40 5.22
C ALA A 518 -25.31 -22.66 3.86
N GLN A 519 -25.32 -21.71 2.92
CA GLN A 519 -25.85 -21.96 1.58
C GLN A 519 -25.07 -23.05 0.83
N ALA A 520 -23.76 -23.16 1.13
CA ALA A 520 -22.89 -24.16 0.49
C ALA A 520 -22.89 -25.52 1.22
N GLU A 521 -23.78 -25.76 2.20
CA GLU A 521 -23.85 -26.99 3.02
C GLU A 521 -23.90 -28.28 2.19
N GLN A 522 -24.52 -28.26 1.00
CA GLN A 522 -24.54 -29.42 0.09
C GLN A 522 -23.14 -29.93 -0.29
N PHE A 523 -22.09 -29.11 -0.16
CA PHE A 523 -20.70 -29.48 -0.44
C PHE A 523 -19.94 -29.99 0.81
N ALA A 524 -20.61 -30.10 1.98
CA ALA A 524 -19.99 -30.54 3.22
C ALA A 524 -19.32 -31.93 3.11
N ASN A 525 -19.95 -32.88 2.42
CA ASN A 525 -19.36 -34.22 2.22
C ASN A 525 -18.09 -34.17 1.38
N THR A 526 -18.09 -33.40 0.28
CA THR A 526 -16.87 -33.21 -0.53
C THR A 526 -15.78 -32.49 0.25
N ALA A 527 -16.13 -31.48 1.09
CA ALA A 527 -15.17 -30.82 1.95
C ALA A 527 -14.60 -31.76 3.04
N LYS A 528 -15.38 -32.72 3.55
CA LYS A 528 -14.86 -33.76 4.46
C LYS A 528 -13.82 -34.65 3.78
N GLU A 529 -14.02 -35.03 2.53
CA GLU A 529 -13.01 -35.76 1.74
C GLU A 529 -11.72 -34.95 1.59
N LEU A 530 -11.81 -33.61 1.46
CA LEU A 530 -10.66 -32.71 1.32
C LEU A 530 -9.92 -32.43 2.65
N LEU A 531 -10.39 -32.93 3.79
CA LEU A 531 -9.60 -32.94 5.04
C LEU A 531 -8.37 -33.85 4.94
N ASP A 532 -8.38 -34.81 4.02
CA ASP A 532 -7.28 -35.73 3.72
C ASP A 532 -6.54 -35.35 2.43
N ASP A 533 -6.67 -34.10 1.96
CA ASP A 533 -6.00 -33.61 0.74
C ASP A 533 -4.47 -33.64 0.90
N GLU A 534 -3.76 -33.82 -0.22
CA GLU A 534 -2.29 -33.78 -0.25
C GLU A 534 -1.69 -32.40 0.08
N ASP A 535 -2.46 -31.31 -0.11
CA ASP A 535 -2.05 -29.92 0.16
C ASP A 535 -2.64 -29.45 1.50
N ASP A 536 -1.77 -29.10 2.44
CA ASP A 536 -2.14 -28.66 3.78
C ASP A 536 -3.02 -27.41 3.81
N LEU A 537 -2.88 -26.50 2.83
CA LEU A 537 -3.74 -25.31 2.77
C LEU A 537 -5.14 -25.64 2.25
N VAL A 538 -5.28 -26.67 1.40
CA VAL A 538 -6.60 -27.21 1.02
C VAL A 538 -7.26 -27.86 2.23
N ARG A 539 -6.53 -28.68 3.02
CA ARG A 539 -7.01 -29.27 4.28
C ARG A 539 -7.47 -28.18 5.25
N LEU A 540 -6.67 -27.10 5.38
CA LEU A 540 -7.01 -25.97 6.25
C LEU A 540 -8.32 -25.29 5.82
N ARG A 541 -8.50 -25.00 4.51
CA ARG A 541 -9.73 -24.36 4.02
C ARG A 541 -10.95 -25.28 4.13
N ALA A 542 -10.78 -26.59 3.98
CA ALA A 542 -11.84 -27.55 4.22
C ALA A 542 -12.27 -27.56 5.69
N ALA A 543 -11.31 -27.59 6.62
CA ALA A 543 -11.57 -27.53 8.05
C ALA A 543 -12.25 -26.22 8.47
N GLU A 544 -11.79 -25.07 7.93
CA GLU A 544 -12.38 -23.76 8.17
C GLU A 544 -13.83 -23.68 7.69
N PHE A 545 -14.11 -24.10 6.44
CA PHE A 545 -15.47 -24.12 5.90
C PHE A 545 -16.39 -25.01 6.74
N LEU A 546 -15.97 -26.24 7.06
CA LEU A 546 -16.76 -27.20 7.84
C LEU A 546 -17.02 -26.70 9.28
N ALA A 547 -16.07 -26.03 9.90
CA ALA A 547 -16.24 -25.42 11.21
C ALA A 547 -17.30 -24.30 11.18
N ILE A 548 -17.24 -23.41 10.19
CA ILE A 548 -18.19 -22.30 10.03
C ILE A 548 -19.62 -22.79 9.85
N ILE A 549 -19.81 -23.89 9.11
CA ILE A 549 -21.16 -24.47 8.92
C ILE A 549 -21.54 -25.49 10.01
N GLY A 550 -20.72 -25.68 11.05
CA GLY A 550 -21.02 -26.54 12.20
C GLY A 550 -20.99 -28.06 11.94
N HIS A 551 -20.25 -28.50 10.91
CA HIS A 551 -20.21 -29.91 10.49
C HIS A 551 -19.05 -30.73 11.03
N THR A 552 -17.96 -30.10 11.49
CA THR A 552 -16.76 -30.80 11.97
C THR A 552 -15.96 -29.91 12.90
N ASP A 553 -15.40 -30.50 13.97
CA ASP A 553 -14.39 -29.85 14.80
C ASP A 553 -13.08 -29.72 14.00
N PRO A 554 -12.56 -28.50 13.79
CA PRO A 554 -11.38 -28.27 12.96
C PRO A 554 -10.06 -28.62 13.65
N GLN A 555 -10.07 -28.93 14.97
CA GLN A 555 -8.87 -29.04 15.80
C GLN A 555 -7.90 -30.10 15.29
N SER A 556 -8.37 -31.32 15.00
CA SER A 556 -7.49 -32.43 14.60
C SER A 556 -6.70 -32.11 13.34
N THR A 557 -7.35 -31.55 12.31
CA THR A 557 -6.69 -31.16 11.06
C THR A 557 -5.69 -30.01 11.27
N ILE A 558 -6.08 -28.99 12.03
CA ILE A 558 -5.24 -27.83 12.33
C ILE A 558 -3.98 -28.24 13.12
N TYR A 559 -4.16 -29.10 14.14
CA TYR A 559 -3.02 -29.60 14.95
C TYR A 559 -2.07 -30.46 14.11
N ASP A 560 -2.60 -31.29 13.22
CA ASP A 560 -1.80 -32.11 12.32
C ASP A 560 -0.97 -31.23 11.35
N ILE A 561 -1.58 -30.21 10.75
CA ILE A 561 -0.85 -29.26 9.88
C ILE A 561 0.26 -28.56 10.66
N LEU A 562 -0.02 -28.01 11.84
CA LEU A 562 0.98 -27.33 12.67
C LEU A 562 2.13 -28.24 13.12
N ALA A 563 1.82 -29.51 13.43
CA ALA A 563 2.80 -30.49 13.91
C ALA A 563 3.66 -31.08 12.80
N ASN A 564 3.17 -31.13 11.55
CA ASN A 564 3.85 -31.86 10.47
C ASN A 564 4.46 -30.93 9.41
N ASN A 565 3.86 -29.75 9.12
CA ASN A 565 4.38 -28.83 8.13
C ASN A 565 5.51 -27.94 8.71
N PRO A 566 6.73 -27.96 8.13
CA PRO A 566 7.86 -27.18 8.63
C PRO A 566 7.81 -25.70 8.23
N SER A 567 6.92 -25.30 7.32
CA SER A 567 6.83 -23.93 6.81
C SER A 567 6.26 -22.99 7.86
N GLY A 568 7.04 -21.98 8.26
CA GLY A 568 6.57 -20.90 9.14
C GLY A 568 5.42 -20.09 8.51
N THR A 569 5.40 -19.96 7.18
CA THR A 569 4.33 -19.26 6.45
C THR A 569 3.02 -20.06 6.50
N VAL A 570 3.07 -21.38 6.29
CA VAL A 570 1.88 -22.25 6.43
C VAL A 570 1.38 -22.20 7.86
N ALA A 571 2.27 -22.26 8.86
CA ALA A 571 1.87 -22.12 10.26
C ALA A 571 1.23 -20.76 10.56
N ALA A 572 1.74 -19.66 9.99
CA ALA A 572 1.16 -18.33 10.17
C ALA A 572 -0.24 -18.21 9.55
N ILE A 573 -0.45 -18.76 8.34
CA ILE A 573 -1.78 -18.83 7.69
C ILE A 573 -2.74 -19.70 8.53
N THR A 574 -2.28 -20.85 9.01
CA THR A 574 -3.07 -21.75 9.84
C THR A 574 -3.51 -21.07 11.15
N LEU A 575 -2.58 -20.36 11.82
CA LEU A 575 -2.89 -19.61 13.03
C LEU A 575 -3.79 -18.38 12.78
N ASN A 576 -3.80 -17.83 11.57
CA ASN A 576 -4.80 -16.81 11.19
C ASN A 576 -6.22 -17.39 11.24
N THR A 577 -6.43 -18.58 10.69
CA THR A 577 -7.70 -19.32 10.78
C THR A 577 -8.03 -19.69 12.24
N VAL A 578 -7.06 -20.13 13.04
CA VAL A 578 -7.27 -20.43 14.48
C VAL A 578 -7.80 -19.22 15.24
N VAL A 579 -7.16 -18.04 15.05
CA VAL A 579 -7.61 -16.80 15.70
C VAL A 579 -9.03 -16.44 15.25
N PHE A 580 -9.34 -16.58 13.97
CA PHE A 580 -10.66 -16.31 13.43
C PHE A 580 -11.73 -17.25 14.01
N LEU A 581 -11.49 -18.56 13.99
CA LEU A 581 -12.45 -19.55 14.50
C LEU A 581 -12.65 -19.42 16.01
N ARG A 582 -11.60 -19.12 16.77
CA ARG A 582 -11.71 -18.86 18.21
C ARG A 582 -12.52 -17.60 18.53
N ASP A 583 -12.18 -16.48 17.89
CA ASP A 583 -12.74 -15.18 18.24
C ASP A 583 -14.15 -14.95 17.68
N HIS A 584 -14.59 -15.73 16.66
CA HIS A 584 -15.85 -15.49 15.93
C HIS A 584 -16.75 -16.72 15.77
N HIS A 585 -16.26 -17.94 16.10
CA HIS A 585 -17.02 -19.19 15.93
C HIS A 585 -16.94 -20.11 17.15
N ASP A 586 -16.54 -19.57 18.31
CA ASP A 586 -16.51 -20.27 19.61
C ASP A 586 -15.71 -21.60 19.59
N CYS A 587 -14.73 -21.75 18.69
CA CYS A 587 -13.86 -22.92 18.67
C CYS A 587 -12.76 -22.77 19.71
N ASP A 588 -12.71 -23.69 20.70
CA ASP A 588 -11.66 -23.68 21.72
C ASP A 588 -10.42 -24.45 21.23
N PHE A 589 -9.29 -23.75 21.11
CA PHE A 589 -8.01 -24.34 20.67
C PHE A 589 -7.01 -24.39 21.82
N GLN A 590 -6.55 -25.60 22.16
CA GLN A 590 -5.49 -25.83 23.14
C GLN A 590 -4.18 -26.11 22.41
N LEU A 591 -3.42 -25.04 22.10
CA LEU A 591 -2.19 -25.14 21.32
C LEU A 591 -0.97 -25.48 22.19
N ASP A 592 -0.27 -26.55 21.84
CA ASP A 592 1.05 -26.87 22.39
C ASP A 592 2.14 -26.30 21.49
N SER A 593 2.71 -25.16 21.89
CA SER A 593 3.73 -24.46 21.10
C SER A 593 4.96 -25.33 20.80
N SER A 594 5.26 -26.34 21.65
CA SER A 594 6.40 -27.25 21.44
C SER A 594 6.22 -28.18 20.24
N LYS A 595 4.99 -28.37 19.79
CA LYS A 595 4.64 -29.23 18.64
C LYS A 595 4.55 -28.49 17.32
N ILE A 596 4.65 -27.15 17.30
CA ILE A 596 4.54 -26.35 16.08
C ILE A 596 5.89 -26.30 15.37
N LYS A 597 6.02 -26.95 14.21
CA LYS A 597 7.29 -26.99 13.46
C LYS A 597 7.71 -25.62 12.92
N GLY A 598 6.78 -24.80 12.44
CA GLY A 598 7.04 -23.44 11.93
C GLY A 598 7.23 -22.37 13.00
N ILE A 599 7.43 -22.72 14.27
CA ILE A 599 7.40 -21.83 15.43
C ILE A 599 8.41 -20.68 15.40
N HIS A 600 9.54 -20.83 14.70
CA HIS A 600 10.58 -19.80 14.65
C HIS A 600 10.22 -18.58 13.79
N GLU A 601 9.14 -18.65 12.99
CA GLU A 601 8.66 -17.52 12.21
C GLU A 601 8.08 -16.44 13.14
N PRO A 602 8.54 -15.17 13.05
CA PRO A 602 8.08 -14.09 13.93
C PRO A 602 6.56 -13.86 13.89
N LEU A 603 5.90 -14.12 12.75
CA LEU A 603 4.44 -13.99 12.64
C LEU A 603 3.71 -15.07 13.46
N VAL A 604 4.25 -16.29 13.48
CA VAL A 604 3.76 -17.39 14.32
C VAL A 604 3.87 -17.00 15.80
N GLN A 605 5.02 -16.46 16.22
CA GLN A 605 5.22 -16.00 17.59
C GLN A 605 4.18 -14.94 18.00
N ARG A 606 3.89 -13.97 17.14
CA ARG A 606 2.87 -12.95 17.42
C ARG A 606 1.46 -13.54 17.57
N ARG A 607 1.10 -14.53 16.75
CA ARG A 607 -0.18 -15.25 16.89
C ARG A 607 -0.26 -16.00 18.22
N LEU A 608 0.81 -16.71 18.58
CA LEU A 608 0.87 -17.45 19.86
C LEU A 608 0.87 -16.52 21.06
N GLU A 609 1.52 -15.34 21.00
CA GLU A 609 1.41 -14.33 22.06
C GLU A 609 -0.05 -13.93 22.34
N TYR A 610 -0.86 -13.83 21.30
CA TYR A 610 -2.29 -13.51 21.44
C TYR A 610 -3.09 -14.71 21.93
N LEU A 611 -2.87 -15.89 21.35
CA LEU A 611 -3.62 -17.10 21.66
C LEU A 611 -3.35 -17.62 23.08
N ASN A 612 -2.13 -17.40 23.61
CA ASN A 612 -1.73 -17.83 24.95
C ASN A 612 -2.03 -16.81 26.06
N LYS A 613 -2.50 -15.58 25.72
CA LYS A 613 -2.98 -14.65 26.73
C LYS A 613 -4.34 -15.16 27.23
N GLN A 614 -4.38 -15.57 28.47
CA GLN A 614 -5.63 -15.67 29.22
C GLN A 614 -6.12 -14.23 29.44
N ASP A 615 -7.30 -13.89 28.93
CA ASP A 615 -7.96 -12.61 29.17
C ASP A 615 -8.29 -12.42 30.67
#